data_5f0a04e7180e808cbe2f383de233b1aa
#
_entry.id   5f0a04e7180e808cbe2f383de233b1aa
#
_cell.length_a   1.000
_cell.length_b   1.000
_cell.length_c   1.000
_cell.angle_alpha   90.00
_cell.angle_beta   90.00
_cell.angle_gamma   90.00
#
_symmetry.space_group_name_H-M   'P 1'
#
loop_
_entity.id
_entity.type
_entity.pdbx_description
1 polymer ?
#
loop_
_entity_poly.entity_id
_entity_poly.type
_entity_poly.pdbx_seq_one_letter_code
_entity_poly.pdbx_strand_id
1 'polypeptide(L)'
;MKAKFLFPLFALLAMMGACQGTPDNGGENNGDLLAGKITLIVDHEFIRANGSEAASFTVLLQDNSGMFHDVTADSDIYIAGNDTPIEGSKFTTESTGSWTFYALYGLEVSNEVGVSAVAGIADIPADPKPESTDFHHRILLLQHTGTACPNCPRVMSDLKKLSEDSAYNTRYNHVASHSYNSDDPAHSSAADVLSRALSVMFYPWVTFNLTEANAVELSGIKRNIDEIHRPKADVGIALSVSNVDGKIYANVAVKAAKSGNYRMSVWVLEDGIVASQSGANASWQNTHNNALREMVGENRNERIYGKNIGTIEAGKTYETLVGVELDSEWVASCCEVMIIVTTDDGKGGYDAVNTAVCTVGESYAFEYNN
;
A
#
# COMPACT_ATOMS: atom_id res chain seq x y z
N MET A 1 -8.63 -17.16 21.78
CA MET A 1 -9.86 -16.86 21.04
C MET A 1 -9.62 -15.50 20.39
N LYS A 2 -9.33 -15.49 19.08
CA LYS A 2 -9.05 -14.24 18.34
C LYS A 2 -10.39 -13.65 17.90
N ALA A 3 -10.73 -12.47 18.36
CA ALA A 3 -11.89 -11.73 17.91
C ALA A 3 -11.61 -11.20 16.48
N LYS A 4 -12.39 -11.70 15.52
CA LYS A 4 -12.42 -11.16 14.16
C LYS A 4 -13.34 -9.96 14.14
N PHE A 5 -12.80 -8.76 14.03
CA PHE A 5 -13.58 -7.57 13.70
C PHE A 5 -13.58 -7.38 12.18
N LEU A 6 -14.76 -7.55 11.58
CA LEU A 6 -15.05 -7.18 10.20
C LEU A 6 -15.51 -5.71 10.17
N PHE A 7 -14.80 -4.87 9.44
CA PHE A 7 -15.32 -3.56 9.04
C PHE A 7 -15.08 -3.30 7.54
N PRO A 8 -16.13 -3.15 6.74
CA PRO A 8 -16.00 -2.57 5.40
C PRO A 8 -16.55 -1.14 5.44
N LEU A 9 -15.73 -0.11 5.58
CA LEU A 9 -16.22 1.27 5.41
C LEU A 9 -15.13 2.26 5.03
N PHE A 10 -14.46 2.09 3.90
CA PHE A 10 -13.53 3.10 3.38
C PHE A 10 -13.90 3.67 1.99
N ALA A 11 -15.09 3.41 1.49
CA ALA A 11 -15.50 3.84 0.15
C ALA A 11 -16.27 5.17 0.10
N LEU A 12 -16.28 5.99 1.19
CA LEU A 12 -17.24 7.11 1.26
C LEU A 12 -16.62 8.52 1.32
N LEU A 13 -15.30 8.68 1.26
CA LEU A 13 -14.71 10.04 1.33
C LEU A 13 -14.73 10.83 0.01
N ALA A 14 -15.24 10.27 -1.09
CA ALA A 14 -15.20 10.89 -2.42
C ALA A 14 -16.45 11.71 -2.81
N MET A 15 -17.40 11.96 -1.91
CA MET A 15 -18.64 12.69 -2.25
C MET A 15 -18.90 13.96 -1.43
N MET A 16 -17.89 14.67 -0.97
CA MET A 16 -18.11 15.99 -0.40
C MET A 16 -18.01 17.07 -1.48
N GLY A 17 -19.02 17.13 -2.37
CA GLY A 17 -19.29 18.26 -3.25
C GLY A 17 -19.92 19.39 -2.44
N ALA A 18 -19.30 20.57 -2.46
CA ALA A 18 -19.73 21.76 -1.77
C ALA A 18 -21.17 22.17 -2.13
N CYS A 19 -22.09 22.13 -1.17
CA CYS A 19 -23.31 22.91 -1.22
C CYS A 19 -23.12 24.20 -0.41
N GLN A 20 -23.01 25.34 -1.11
CA GLN A 20 -23.15 26.67 -0.49
C GLN A 20 -24.60 26.86 -0.05
N GLY A 21 -24.84 26.86 1.26
CA GLY A 21 -26.07 27.30 1.88
C GLY A 21 -26.02 28.78 2.19
N THR A 22 -27.06 29.51 1.84
CA THR A 22 -27.32 30.93 2.17
C THR A 22 -27.37 31.15 3.68
N PRO A 23 -26.88 32.32 4.18
CA PRO A 23 -26.94 32.61 5.61
C PRO A 23 -28.35 33.00 6.02
N ASP A 24 -28.91 32.32 7.00
CA ASP A 24 -30.14 32.72 7.68
C ASP A 24 -29.80 33.25 9.09
N ASN A 25 -30.63 34.22 9.52
CA ASN A 25 -30.42 35.09 10.66
C ASN A 25 -30.72 34.45 12.02
N GLY A 26 -29.84 34.68 12.96
CA GLY A 26 -30.06 34.95 14.38
C GLY A 26 -31.10 34.12 15.13
N GLY A 27 -30.64 33.02 15.76
CA GLY A 27 -31.27 32.33 16.87
C GLY A 27 -30.20 31.69 17.73
N GLU A 28 -30.26 31.83 19.05
CA GLU A 28 -29.43 31.09 19.99
C GLU A 28 -29.70 29.60 19.79
N ASN A 29 -28.79 28.94 19.05
CA ASN A 29 -28.82 27.48 18.87
C ASN A 29 -28.22 26.80 20.12
N ASN A 30 -29.08 26.32 21.00
CA ASN A 30 -28.84 25.06 21.65
C ASN A 30 -28.82 24.03 20.53
N GLY A 31 -27.63 23.74 19.95
CA GLY A 31 -27.52 22.85 18.81
C GLY A 31 -28.01 21.45 19.21
N ASP A 32 -29.20 21.11 18.74
CA ASP A 32 -29.67 19.71 18.82
C ASP A 32 -28.65 18.84 18.08
N LEU A 33 -27.97 17.97 18.83
CA LEU A 33 -27.04 17.01 18.26
C LEU A 33 -27.79 16.13 17.25
N LEU A 34 -27.19 15.88 16.09
CA LEU A 34 -27.77 14.98 15.11
C LEU A 34 -27.88 13.57 15.70
N ALA A 35 -29.02 12.91 15.52
CA ALA A 35 -29.21 11.54 15.97
C ALA A 35 -28.67 10.57 14.92
N GLY A 36 -27.86 9.60 15.37
CA GLY A 36 -27.27 8.62 14.47
C GLY A 36 -26.20 7.78 15.17
N LYS A 37 -25.48 7.00 14.42
CA LYS A 37 -24.35 6.18 14.90
C LYS A 37 -23.04 6.83 14.46
N ILE A 38 -22.10 6.98 15.38
CA ILE A 38 -20.77 7.54 15.06
C ILE A 38 -19.74 6.46 14.77
N THR A 39 -18.75 6.81 13.93
CA THR A 39 -17.57 6.01 13.60
C THR A 39 -16.34 6.88 13.71
N LEU A 40 -15.34 6.45 14.49
CA LEU A 40 -14.03 7.07 14.56
C LEU A 40 -13.14 6.46 13.48
N ILE A 41 -12.44 7.33 12.75
CA ILE A 41 -11.47 6.97 11.71
C ILE A 41 -10.15 7.65 12.05
N VAL A 42 -9.03 6.96 11.82
CA VAL A 42 -7.68 7.52 11.91
C VAL A 42 -7.02 7.46 10.54
N ASP A 43 -6.31 8.52 10.17
CA ASP A 43 -5.58 8.59 8.90
C ASP A 43 -4.30 7.72 8.90
N HIS A 44 -3.57 7.67 10.03
CA HIS A 44 -2.32 6.93 10.20
C HIS A 44 -2.37 6.03 11.44
N GLU A 45 -2.30 4.71 11.22
CA GLU A 45 -2.21 3.70 12.29
C GLU A 45 -0.80 3.63 12.92
N PHE A 46 0.22 4.09 12.18
CA PHE A 46 1.59 4.21 12.63
C PHE A 46 2.08 5.63 12.45
N ILE A 47 2.79 6.15 13.47
CA ILE A 47 3.49 7.45 13.44
C ILE A 47 4.89 7.29 13.99
N ARG A 48 5.79 8.20 13.68
CA ARG A 48 7.10 8.25 14.34
C ARG A 48 6.99 8.90 15.71
N ALA A 49 7.68 8.34 16.70
CA ALA A 49 7.75 8.88 18.07
C ALA A 49 8.74 10.07 18.12
N ASN A 50 8.42 11.18 17.41
CA ASN A 50 9.26 12.37 17.25
C ASN A 50 8.58 13.68 17.71
N GLY A 51 7.35 13.57 18.24
CA GLY A 51 6.56 14.71 18.73
C GLY A 51 5.99 15.63 17.66
N SER A 52 6.29 15.41 16.39
CA SER A 52 5.85 16.27 15.27
C SER A 52 4.92 15.55 14.29
N GLU A 53 5.10 14.27 14.08
CA GLU A 53 4.20 13.47 13.25
C GLU A 53 2.91 13.18 14.01
N ALA A 54 1.79 13.37 13.35
CA ALA A 54 0.48 13.28 13.99
C ALA A 54 -0.41 12.23 13.32
N ALA A 55 -1.11 11.45 14.13
CA ALA A 55 -2.31 10.73 13.71
C ALA A 55 -3.50 11.70 13.84
N SER A 56 -4.29 11.87 12.76
CA SER A 56 -5.47 12.72 12.75
C SER A 56 -6.73 11.88 12.75
N PHE A 57 -7.70 12.30 13.54
CA PHE A 57 -8.95 11.58 13.72
C PHE A 57 -10.11 12.34 13.05
N THR A 58 -11.02 11.55 12.48
CA THR A 58 -12.30 12.05 11.94
C THR A 58 -13.43 11.26 12.57
N VAL A 59 -14.46 11.96 13.06
CA VAL A 59 -15.68 11.35 13.59
C VAL A 59 -16.79 11.55 12.58
N LEU A 60 -17.28 10.47 11.99
CA LEU A 60 -18.40 10.47 11.06
C LEU A 60 -19.65 9.97 11.74
N LEU A 61 -20.72 10.75 11.68
CA LEU A 61 -22.05 10.35 12.10
C LEU A 61 -22.86 9.91 10.89
N GLN A 62 -23.39 8.68 10.92
CA GLN A 62 -24.40 8.24 9.97
C GLN A 62 -25.78 8.48 10.58
N ASP A 63 -26.54 9.38 9.99
CA ASP A 63 -27.90 9.70 10.43
C ASP A 63 -28.92 8.60 10.06
N ASN A 64 -30.15 8.75 10.53
CA ASN A 64 -31.24 7.80 10.28
C ASN A 64 -31.66 7.70 8.81
N SER A 65 -31.24 8.64 7.96
CA SER A 65 -31.45 8.59 6.50
C SER A 65 -30.32 7.84 5.78
N GLY A 66 -29.22 7.51 6.50
CA GLY A 66 -28.02 6.90 5.96
C GLY A 66 -26.99 7.90 5.43
N MET A 67 -27.21 9.19 5.60
CA MET A 67 -26.22 10.22 5.22
C MET A 67 -25.13 10.33 6.28
N PHE A 68 -23.90 10.63 5.81
CA PHE A 68 -22.75 10.84 6.67
C PHE A 68 -22.47 12.34 6.87
N HIS A 69 -22.19 12.69 8.11
CA HIS A 69 -21.85 14.05 8.54
C HIS A 69 -20.52 14.01 9.30
N ASP A 70 -19.62 14.91 9.00
CA ASP A 70 -18.41 15.11 9.81
C ASP A 70 -18.77 15.88 11.07
N VAL A 71 -18.68 15.22 12.21
CA VAL A 71 -18.99 15.78 13.54
C VAL A 71 -17.74 15.86 14.42
N THR A 72 -16.57 15.82 13.83
CA THR A 72 -15.27 15.82 14.53
C THR A 72 -15.13 17.00 15.49
N ALA A 73 -15.55 18.20 15.04
CA ALA A 73 -15.45 19.43 15.85
C ALA A 73 -16.36 19.44 17.09
N ASP A 74 -17.42 18.63 17.07
CA ASP A 74 -18.43 18.53 18.14
C ASP A 74 -18.28 17.25 18.97
N SER A 75 -17.17 16.51 18.75
CA SER A 75 -16.87 15.24 19.40
C SER A 75 -15.66 15.33 20.32
N ASP A 76 -15.71 14.62 21.45
CA ASP A 76 -14.59 14.42 22.33
C ASP A 76 -13.87 13.10 22.00
N ILE A 77 -12.55 13.12 21.82
CA ILE A 77 -11.74 11.95 21.50
C ILE A 77 -10.89 11.57 22.73
N TYR A 78 -10.97 10.33 23.12
CA TYR A 78 -10.31 9.81 24.33
C TYR A 78 -9.27 8.75 23.98
N ILE A 79 -8.19 8.71 24.78
CA ILE A 79 -7.33 7.53 24.89
C ILE A 79 -8.02 6.56 25.85
N ALA A 80 -8.16 5.29 25.47
CA ALA A 80 -8.77 4.28 26.33
C ALA A 80 -8.05 4.19 27.69
N GLY A 81 -8.82 4.28 28.77
CA GLY A 81 -8.31 4.32 30.14
C GLY A 81 -7.99 5.72 30.69
N ASN A 82 -8.15 6.78 29.89
CA ASN A 82 -8.05 8.17 30.35
C ASN A 82 -9.43 8.79 30.50
N ASP A 83 -9.60 9.60 31.55
CA ASP A 83 -10.87 10.29 31.82
C ASP A 83 -10.96 11.67 31.14
N THR A 84 -9.89 12.13 30.47
CA THR A 84 -9.82 13.44 29.81
C THR A 84 -9.63 13.23 28.30
N PRO A 85 -10.40 13.94 27.45
CA PRO A 85 -10.20 13.88 26.01
C PRO A 85 -8.84 14.48 25.60
N ILE A 86 -8.34 14.10 24.43
CA ILE A 86 -7.20 14.76 23.82
C ILE A 86 -7.60 16.18 23.37
N GLU A 87 -6.62 17.07 23.25
CA GLU A 87 -6.87 18.40 22.72
C GLU A 87 -7.01 18.36 21.19
N GLY A 88 -8.20 18.70 20.71
CA GLY A 88 -8.52 18.65 19.27
C GLY A 88 -8.64 17.24 18.72
N SER A 89 -8.30 17.09 17.43
CA SER A 89 -8.46 15.81 16.70
C SER A 89 -7.14 15.21 16.21
N LYS A 90 -6.01 15.53 16.90
CA LYS A 90 -4.68 15.03 16.52
C LYS A 90 -3.94 14.47 17.73
N PHE A 91 -3.21 13.39 17.49
CA PHE A 91 -2.33 12.79 18.49
C PHE A 91 -0.89 12.79 18.01
N THR A 92 0.03 13.31 18.82
CA THR A 92 1.48 13.25 18.63
C THR A 92 2.14 12.76 19.91
N THR A 93 3.31 12.13 19.81
CA THR A 93 4.07 11.69 20.98
C THR A 93 5.56 11.57 20.69
N GLU A 94 6.39 11.77 21.71
CA GLU A 94 7.83 11.43 21.69
C GLU A 94 8.11 10.05 22.25
N SER A 95 7.10 9.41 22.89
CA SER A 95 7.22 8.09 23.48
C SER A 95 6.80 7.01 22.49
N THR A 96 7.53 5.90 22.46
CA THR A 96 7.12 4.70 21.75
C THR A 96 6.01 3.97 22.50
N GLY A 97 5.09 3.35 21.78
CA GLY A 97 3.99 2.58 22.35
C GLY A 97 2.80 2.47 21.42
N SER A 98 1.71 1.89 21.93
CA SER A 98 0.45 1.77 21.22
C SER A 98 -0.68 2.30 22.11
N TRP A 99 -1.55 3.08 21.51
CA TRP A 99 -2.71 3.69 22.16
C TRP A 99 -3.97 3.30 21.41
N THR A 100 -5.04 3.10 22.16
CA THR A 100 -6.38 2.87 21.64
C THR A 100 -7.22 4.12 21.85
N PHE A 101 -7.94 4.56 20.85
CA PHE A 101 -8.78 5.77 20.89
C PHE A 101 -10.24 5.42 20.62
N TYR A 102 -11.15 6.18 21.22
CA TYR A 102 -12.58 6.20 20.92
C TYR A 102 -13.11 7.62 21.00
N ALA A 103 -14.26 7.88 20.42
CA ALA A 103 -14.89 9.20 20.42
C ALA A 103 -16.27 9.16 21.09
N LEU A 104 -16.66 10.29 21.68
CA LEU A 104 -18.00 10.56 22.19
C LEU A 104 -18.60 11.74 21.41
N TYR A 105 -19.83 11.57 20.96
CA TYR A 105 -20.67 12.62 20.40
C TYR A 105 -22.02 12.60 21.12
N GLY A 106 -22.21 13.51 22.05
CA GLY A 106 -23.35 13.45 23.00
C GLY A 106 -23.29 12.19 23.86
N LEU A 107 -24.24 11.27 23.68
CA LEU A 107 -24.27 9.97 24.39
C LEU A 107 -23.80 8.80 23.51
N GLU A 108 -23.50 9.05 22.24
CA GLU A 108 -23.02 8.02 21.32
C GLU A 108 -21.52 7.78 21.50
N VAL A 109 -21.12 6.50 21.45
CA VAL A 109 -19.75 6.03 21.57
C VAL A 109 -19.35 5.39 20.23
N SER A 110 -18.17 5.76 19.72
CA SER A 110 -17.64 5.20 18.47
C SER A 110 -17.07 3.78 18.65
N ASN A 111 -16.63 3.18 17.53
CA ASN A 111 -15.65 2.11 17.55
C ASN A 111 -14.31 2.60 18.13
N GLU A 112 -13.46 1.65 18.50
CA GLU A 112 -12.06 1.90 18.85
C GLU A 112 -11.16 1.86 17.61
N VAL A 113 -10.10 2.71 17.60
CA VAL A 113 -9.00 2.69 16.63
C VAL A 113 -7.66 2.70 17.36
N GLY A 114 -6.66 2.05 16.77
CA GLY A 114 -5.30 1.97 17.31
C GLY A 114 -4.34 2.94 16.62
N VAL A 115 -3.42 3.54 17.40
CA VAL A 115 -2.25 4.26 16.87
C VAL A 115 -1.00 3.75 17.57
N SER A 116 0.03 3.40 16.82
CA SER A 116 1.33 2.99 17.34
C SER A 116 2.39 4.01 16.96
N ALA A 117 3.16 4.50 17.94
CA ALA A 117 4.30 5.37 17.71
C ALA A 117 5.61 4.59 17.83
N VAL A 118 6.48 4.72 16.84
CA VAL A 118 7.69 3.93 16.67
C VAL A 118 8.91 4.84 16.55
N ALA A 119 10.01 4.46 17.21
CA ALA A 119 11.33 5.10 17.04
C ALA A 119 12.23 4.28 16.11
N GLY A 120 13.31 4.89 15.62
CA GLY A 120 14.30 4.18 14.78
C GLY A 120 13.88 4.02 13.32
N ILE A 121 12.83 4.71 12.88
CA ILE A 121 12.39 4.74 11.48
C ILE A 121 13.27 5.74 10.71
N ALA A 122 13.86 5.29 9.61
CA ALA A 122 14.65 6.14 8.73
C ALA A 122 13.76 7.19 8.02
N ASP A 123 14.33 8.38 7.82
CA ASP A 123 13.65 9.42 7.05
C ASP A 123 13.56 9.05 5.56
N ILE A 124 12.50 9.49 4.90
CA ILE A 124 12.40 9.46 3.45
C ILE A 124 13.50 10.35 2.88
N PRO A 125 14.24 9.92 1.83
CA PRO A 125 15.24 10.76 1.20
C PRO A 125 14.66 12.09 0.74
N ALA A 126 15.43 13.18 0.92
CA ALA A 126 15.04 14.49 0.41
C ALA A 126 14.76 14.42 -1.09
N ASP A 127 13.69 15.09 -1.54
CA ASP A 127 13.34 15.15 -2.96
C ASP A 127 14.46 15.86 -3.75
N PRO A 128 15.16 15.19 -4.69
CA PRO A 128 16.25 15.77 -5.42
C PRO A 128 15.84 16.85 -6.44
N LYS A 129 14.54 16.87 -6.83
CA LYS A 129 13.97 17.84 -7.78
C LYS A 129 12.57 18.29 -7.32
N PRO A 130 12.44 19.08 -6.21
CA PRO A 130 11.14 19.36 -5.57
C PRO A 130 10.09 19.98 -6.49
N GLU A 131 10.52 20.78 -7.46
CA GLU A 131 9.64 21.46 -8.43
C GLU A 131 9.28 20.59 -9.64
N SER A 132 9.90 19.42 -9.79
CA SER A 132 9.65 18.51 -10.91
C SER A 132 8.52 17.52 -10.60
N THR A 133 7.79 17.18 -11.64
CA THR A 133 6.82 16.07 -11.66
C THR A 133 7.10 15.12 -12.82
N ASP A 134 8.30 15.15 -13.39
CA ASP A 134 8.70 14.29 -14.51
C ASP A 134 9.28 12.98 -14.01
N PHE A 135 8.42 12.16 -13.38
CA PHE A 135 8.82 10.91 -12.74
C PHE A 135 9.05 9.80 -13.75
N HIS A 136 10.08 8.99 -13.45
CA HIS A 136 10.33 7.77 -14.20
C HIS A 136 9.21 6.74 -13.96
N HIS A 137 8.77 6.08 -15.03
CA HIS A 137 7.69 5.10 -14.98
C HIS A 137 8.24 3.68 -14.94
N ARG A 138 7.81 2.90 -13.94
CA ARG A 138 8.11 1.47 -13.81
C ARG A 138 6.83 0.63 -13.81
N ILE A 139 6.77 -0.33 -14.70
CA ILE A 139 5.67 -1.30 -14.82
C ILE A 139 5.81 -2.34 -13.71
N LEU A 140 4.71 -2.82 -13.16
CA LEU A 140 4.67 -4.03 -12.35
C LEU A 140 4.68 -5.25 -13.27
N LEU A 141 5.75 -6.06 -13.21
CA LEU A 141 5.86 -7.33 -13.91
C LEU A 141 5.69 -8.48 -12.92
N LEU A 142 4.68 -9.31 -13.10
CA LEU A 142 4.36 -10.43 -12.22
C LEU A 142 4.67 -11.74 -12.92
N GLN A 143 5.61 -12.53 -12.38
CA GLN A 143 5.87 -13.90 -12.80
C GLN A 143 5.12 -14.87 -11.88
N HIS A 144 4.14 -15.61 -12.41
CA HIS A 144 3.49 -16.69 -11.69
C HIS A 144 4.27 -18.00 -11.94
N THR A 145 4.78 -18.60 -10.86
CA THR A 145 5.79 -19.65 -10.90
C THR A 145 5.66 -20.63 -9.73
N GLY A 146 6.63 -21.51 -9.57
CA GLY A 146 6.83 -22.40 -8.43
C GLY A 146 7.95 -23.41 -8.69
N THR A 147 8.57 -23.87 -7.63
CA THR A 147 9.75 -24.77 -7.68
C THR A 147 9.45 -26.12 -8.35
N ALA A 148 8.23 -26.64 -8.22
CA ALA A 148 7.81 -27.88 -8.86
C ALA A 148 7.38 -27.73 -10.33
N CYS A 149 7.32 -26.50 -10.88
CA CYS A 149 6.92 -26.24 -12.26
C CYS A 149 8.06 -26.53 -13.26
N PRO A 150 7.98 -27.59 -14.08
CA PRO A 150 9.11 -28.00 -14.94
C PRO A 150 9.33 -27.07 -16.14
N ASN A 151 8.35 -26.26 -16.52
CA ASN A 151 8.43 -25.31 -17.63
C ASN A 151 8.83 -23.89 -17.20
N CYS A 152 8.82 -23.61 -15.89
CA CYS A 152 9.10 -22.27 -15.35
C CYS A 152 10.56 -21.81 -15.57
N PRO A 153 11.59 -22.69 -15.61
CA PRO A 153 12.98 -22.30 -15.90
C PRO A 153 13.18 -21.56 -17.21
N ARG A 154 12.32 -21.79 -18.22
CA ARG A 154 12.36 -21.08 -19.51
C ARG A 154 12.06 -19.59 -19.30
N VAL A 155 10.97 -19.26 -18.57
CA VAL A 155 10.60 -17.87 -18.29
C VAL A 155 11.61 -17.21 -17.36
N MET A 156 12.14 -17.92 -16.35
CA MET A 156 13.24 -17.41 -15.52
C MET A 156 14.45 -16.99 -16.39
N SER A 157 14.81 -17.82 -17.40
CA SER A 157 15.90 -17.48 -18.32
C SER A 157 15.59 -16.27 -19.20
N ASP A 158 14.35 -16.10 -19.63
CA ASP A 158 13.92 -14.95 -20.42
C ASP A 158 13.87 -13.67 -19.58
N LEU A 159 13.41 -13.72 -18.32
CA LEU A 159 13.46 -12.60 -17.39
C LEU A 159 14.89 -12.21 -17.03
N LYS A 160 15.81 -13.19 -16.89
CA LYS A 160 17.23 -12.89 -16.70
C LYS A 160 17.79 -12.11 -17.90
N LYS A 161 17.52 -12.53 -19.15
CA LYS A 161 17.94 -11.78 -20.35
C LYS A 161 17.33 -10.39 -20.37
N LEU A 162 16.07 -10.24 -19.93
CA LEU A 162 15.39 -8.96 -19.85
C LEU A 162 16.07 -8.02 -18.86
N SER A 163 16.47 -8.54 -17.67
CA SER A 163 17.18 -7.75 -16.65
C SER A 163 18.59 -7.33 -17.06
N GLU A 164 19.21 -8.04 -17.99
CA GLU A 164 20.51 -7.72 -18.57
C GLU A 164 20.43 -6.76 -19.78
N ASP A 165 19.22 -6.53 -20.30
CA ASP A 165 18.99 -5.63 -21.44
C ASP A 165 18.76 -4.18 -20.97
N SER A 166 19.75 -3.31 -21.21
CA SER A 166 19.73 -1.91 -20.81
C SER A 166 18.57 -1.09 -21.38
N ALA A 167 17.91 -1.56 -22.46
CA ALA A 167 16.74 -0.93 -23.01
C ALA A 167 15.46 -1.20 -22.18
N TYR A 168 15.49 -2.20 -21.30
CA TYR A 168 14.32 -2.65 -20.55
C TYR A 168 14.50 -2.67 -19.03
N ASN A 169 15.70 -2.92 -18.50
CA ASN A 169 15.97 -3.19 -17.09
C ASN A 169 15.58 -2.07 -16.12
N THR A 170 15.37 -0.85 -16.61
CA THR A 170 14.88 0.29 -15.82
C THR A 170 13.37 0.52 -15.95
N ARG A 171 12.65 -0.25 -16.78
CA ARG A 171 11.24 0.02 -17.10
C ARG A 171 10.23 -0.77 -16.28
N TYR A 172 10.68 -1.68 -15.41
CA TYR A 172 9.80 -2.53 -14.63
C TYR A 172 10.39 -2.86 -13.26
N ASN A 173 9.52 -3.22 -12.33
CA ASN A 173 9.86 -3.94 -11.12
C ASN A 173 9.25 -5.34 -11.20
N HIS A 174 10.01 -6.36 -10.78
CA HIS A 174 9.64 -7.76 -10.90
C HIS A 174 9.16 -8.33 -9.58
N VAL A 175 8.11 -9.16 -9.61
CA VAL A 175 7.62 -9.98 -8.50
C VAL A 175 7.45 -11.41 -8.98
N ALA A 176 7.95 -12.37 -8.20
CA ALA A 176 7.74 -13.79 -8.40
C ALA A 176 6.64 -14.30 -7.45
N SER A 177 5.47 -14.60 -8.02
CA SER A 177 4.33 -15.18 -7.30
C SER A 177 4.43 -16.69 -7.34
N HIS A 178 4.97 -17.30 -6.27
CA HIS A 178 5.12 -18.76 -6.12
C HIS A 178 3.82 -19.39 -5.64
N SER A 179 2.96 -19.76 -6.57
CA SER A 179 1.60 -20.28 -6.31
C SER A 179 1.31 -21.61 -7.03
N TYR A 180 2.34 -22.23 -7.69
CA TYR A 180 2.16 -23.50 -8.38
C TYR A 180 1.96 -24.68 -7.41
N ASN A 181 2.66 -24.71 -6.29
CA ASN A 181 2.59 -25.75 -5.27
C ASN A 181 2.84 -25.19 -3.87
N SER A 182 2.13 -25.73 -2.88
CA SER A 182 2.20 -25.30 -1.49
C SER A 182 3.46 -25.72 -0.73
N ASP A 183 4.18 -26.72 -1.24
CA ASP A 183 5.42 -27.21 -0.62
C ASP A 183 6.66 -26.42 -1.09
N ASP A 184 6.46 -25.41 -1.90
CA ASP A 184 7.51 -24.50 -2.37
C ASP A 184 7.97 -23.60 -1.22
N PRO A 185 9.26 -23.55 -0.85
CA PRO A 185 9.76 -22.66 0.19
C PRO A 185 9.52 -21.16 -0.09
N ALA A 186 9.34 -20.79 -1.36
CA ALA A 186 9.01 -19.43 -1.77
C ALA A 186 7.49 -19.18 -1.87
N HIS A 187 6.65 -20.18 -1.60
CA HIS A 187 5.20 -20.05 -1.60
C HIS A 187 4.71 -19.13 -0.49
N SER A 188 3.60 -18.42 -0.75
CA SER A 188 2.87 -17.65 0.24
C SER A 188 1.37 -17.65 -0.05
N SER A 189 0.56 -17.40 1.00
CA SER A 189 -0.88 -17.20 0.84
C SER A 189 -1.20 -15.95 -0.01
N ALA A 190 -0.31 -14.96 0.01
CA ALA A 190 -0.39 -13.76 -0.83
C ALA A 190 -0.27 -14.12 -2.32
N ALA A 191 0.68 -15.00 -2.68
CA ALA A 191 0.84 -15.48 -4.05
C ALA A 191 -0.41 -16.21 -4.56
N ASP A 192 -1.06 -17.01 -3.70
CA ASP A 192 -2.31 -17.69 -4.03
C ASP A 192 -3.47 -16.72 -4.27
N VAL A 193 -3.60 -15.71 -3.39
CA VAL A 193 -4.63 -14.67 -3.53
C VAL A 193 -4.45 -13.91 -4.83
N LEU A 194 -3.20 -13.50 -5.14
CA LEU A 194 -2.87 -12.76 -6.36
C LEU A 194 -3.13 -13.58 -7.62
N SER A 195 -2.68 -14.83 -7.67
CA SER A 195 -2.85 -15.71 -8.83
C SER A 195 -4.34 -15.99 -9.13
N ARG A 196 -5.15 -16.20 -8.09
CA ARG A 196 -6.61 -16.33 -8.25
C ARG A 196 -7.26 -15.03 -8.72
N ALA A 197 -6.79 -13.87 -8.24
CA ALA A 197 -7.32 -12.58 -8.65
C ALA A 197 -7.08 -12.27 -10.12
N LEU A 198 -5.92 -12.68 -10.63
CA LEU A 198 -5.49 -12.46 -12.00
C LEU A 198 -5.82 -13.64 -12.93
N SER A 199 -6.71 -14.55 -12.50
CA SER A 199 -7.22 -15.66 -13.31
C SER A 199 -6.11 -16.54 -13.91
N VAL A 200 -5.04 -16.79 -13.15
CA VAL A 200 -3.90 -17.62 -13.61
C VAL A 200 -4.36 -19.06 -13.82
N MET A 201 -4.33 -19.53 -15.06
CA MET A 201 -4.85 -20.84 -15.46
C MET A 201 -3.77 -21.92 -15.64
N PHE A 202 -2.52 -21.51 -15.89
CA PHE A 202 -1.38 -22.43 -16.07
C PHE A 202 -0.06 -21.74 -15.76
N TYR A 203 1.02 -22.53 -15.66
CA TYR A 203 2.36 -22.05 -15.33
C TYR A 203 3.38 -22.52 -16.38
N PRO A 204 4.40 -21.68 -16.70
CA PRO A 204 4.59 -20.32 -16.24
C PRO A 204 3.56 -19.33 -16.82
N TRP A 205 3.29 -18.23 -16.10
CA TRP A 205 2.43 -17.14 -16.54
C TRP A 205 3.04 -15.81 -16.15
N VAL A 206 3.02 -14.82 -17.05
CA VAL A 206 3.52 -13.47 -16.75
C VAL A 206 2.42 -12.47 -17.04
N THR A 207 2.13 -11.61 -16.06
CA THR A 207 1.13 -10.54 -16.17
C THR A 207 1.75 -9.18 -15.88
N PHE A 208 1.05 -8.11 -16.22
CA PHE A 208 1.55 -6.74 -16.15
C PHE A 208 0.50 -5.83 -15.50
N ASN A 209 0.94 -4.91 -14.64
CA ASN A 209 0.11 -3.86 -14.02
C ASN A 209 -1.23 -4.34 -13.44
N LEU A 210 -1.22 -5.54 -12.80
CA LEU A 210 -2.41 -6.16 -12.19
C LEU A 210 -3.52 -6.51 -13.20
N THR A 211 -3.18 -6.70 -14.47
CA THR A 211 -4.12 -7.12 -15.52
C THR A 211 -3.96 -8.59 -15.87
N GLU A 212 -4.97 -9.16 -16.54
CA GLU A 212 -4.95 -10.56 -17.03
C GLU A 212 -4.10 -10.74 -18.30
N ALA A 213 -3.58 -9.67 -18.89
CA ALA A 213 -2.70 -9.74 -20.05
C ALA A 213 -1.46 -10.56 -19.74
N ASN A 214 -1.11 -11.51 -20.60
CA ASN A 214 -0.03 -12.43 -20.35
C ASN A 214 0.97 -12.57 -21.51
N ALA A 215 2.19 -12.97 -21.15
CA ALA A 215 3.22 -13.40 -22.09
C ALA A 215 4.08 -14.49 -21.40
N VAL A 216 4.55 -15.45 -22.19
CA VAL A 216 5.40 -16.55 -21.71
C VAL A 216 6.70 -16.67 -22.48
N GLU A 217 7.01 -15.72 -23.34
CA GLU A 217 8.23 -15.64 -24.16
C GLU A 217 8.80 -14.23 -24.13
N LEU A 218 10.11 -14.10 -24.21
CA LEU A 218 10.84 -12.84 -24.14
C LEU A 218 10.30 -11.77 -25.11
N SER A 219 10.01 -12.17 -26.35
CA SER A 219 9.46 -11.24 -27.36
C SER A 219 8.08 -10.69 -26.98
N GLY A 220 7.23 -11.54 -26.42
CA GLY A 220 5.92 -11.15 -25.92
C GLY A 220 6.02 -10.27 -24.68
N ILE A 221 6.94 -10.57 -23.77
CA ILE A 221 7.21 -9.76 -22.56
C ILE A 221 7.68 -8.36 -22.97
N LYS A 222 8.67 -8.26 -23.88
CA LYS A 222 9.18 -6.97 -24.38
C LYS A 222 8.08 -6.16 -25.06
N ARG A 223 7.27 -6.79 -25.92
CA ARG A 223 6.15 -6.12 -26.58
C ARG A 223 5.15 -5.54 -25.56
N ASN A 224 4.75 -6.29 -24.52
CA ASN A 224 3.84 -5.77 -23.50
C ASN A 224 4.47 -4.60 -22.73
N ILE A 225 5.77 -4.67 -22.41
CA ILE A 225 6.47 -3.55 -21.78
C ILE A 225 6.44 -2.32 -22.70
N ASP A 226 6.73 -2.47 -23.99
CA ASP A 226 6.72 -1.36 -24.96
C ASP A 226 5.32 -0.73 -25.13
N GLU A 227 4.26 -1.53 -25.05
CA GLU A 227 2.87 -1.08 -25.15
C GLU A 227 2.38 -0.35 -23.87
N ILE A 228 2.85 -0.78 -22.69
CA ILE A 228 2.35 -0.29 -21.40
C ILE A 228 3.22 0.85 -20.84
N HIS A 229 4.55 0.81 -21.11
CA HIS A 229 5.47 1.80 -20.57
C HIS A 229 5.17 3.20 -21.09
N ARG A 230 5.09 4.17 -20.16
CA ARG A 230 4.80 5.58 -20.47
C ARG A 230 6.08 6.41 -20.36
N PRO A 231 6.20 7.52 -21.12
CA PRO A 231 7.35 8.44 -21.02
C PRO A 231 7.54 9.01 -19.60
N LYS A 232 6.44 9.17 -18.85
CA LYS A 232 6.45 9.58 -17.44
C LYS A 232 5.31 8.94 -16.67
N ALA A 233 5.52 8.75 -15.38
CA ALA A 233 4.50 8.25 -14.46
C ALA A 233 3.56 9.35 -13.98
N ASP A 234 2.32 8.96 -13.62
CA ASP A 234 1.33 9.85 -13.00
C ASP A 234 1.69 10.21 -11.55
N VAL A 235 2.56 9.43 -10.91
CA VAL A 235 3.08 9.67 -9.55
C VAL A 235 4.56 9.29 -9.45
N GLY A 236 5.31 9.99 -8.58
CA GLY A 236 6.61 9.56 -8.06
C GLY A 236 6.43 8.86 -6.72
N ILE A 237 7.35 7.95 -6.40
CA ILE A 237 7.36 7.22 -5.14
C ILE A 237 8.75 7.34 -4.54
N ALA A 238 8.83 7.67 -3.25
CA ALA A 238 10.06 7.60 -2.45
C ALA A 238 9.75 6.86 -1.15
N LEU A 239 10.70 6.10 -0.63
CA LEU A 239 10.49 5.37 0.61
C LEU A 239 11.81 5.10 1.33
N SER A 240 11.72 4.86 2.64
CA SER A 240 12.75 4.21 3.44
C SER A 240 12.16 2.99 4.13
N VAL A 241 12.96 1.94 4.29
CA VAL A 241 12.49 0.69 4.89
C VAL A 241 13.37 0.36 6.09
N SER A 242 12.76 0.24 7.27
CA SER A 242 13.43 -0.04 8.53
C SER A 242 12.95 -1.36 9.11
N ASN A 243 13.83 -2.10 9.78
CA ASN A 243 13.46 -3.23 10.63
C ASN A 243 13.62 -2.81 12.09
N VAL A 244 12.54 -2.75 12.82
CA VAL A 244 12.52 -2.37 14.25
C VAL A 244 11.69 -3.40 15.02
N ASP A 245 12.28 -4.00 16.04
CA ASP A 245 11.63 -4.94 16.97
C ASP A 245 10.86 -6.08 16.27
N GLY A 246 11.41 -6.62 15.17
CA GLY A 246 10.81 -7.72 14.42
C GLY A 246 9.66 -7.32 13.49
N LYS A 247 9.54 -6.03 13.18
CA LYS A 247 8.62 -5.48 12.19
C LYS A 247 9.37 -4.72 11.11
N ILE A 248 8.88 -4.84 9.89
CA ILE A 248 9.30 -4.02 8.76
C ILE A 248 8.42 -2.77 8.74
N TYR A 249 9.02 -1.60 8.71
CA TYR A 249 8.34 -0.34 8.54
C TYR A 249 8.75 0.32 7.24
N ALA A 250 7.77 0.61 6.40
CA ALA A 250 7.94 1.41 5.20
C ALA A 250 7.42 2.82 5.44
N ASN A 251 8.33 3.80 5.44
CA ASN A 251 8.01 5.22 5.46
C ASN A 251 7.96 5.70 4.01
N VAL A 252 6.79 6.06 3.51
CA VAL A 252 6.49 6.20 2.08
C VAL A 252 5.99 7.60 1.76
N ALA A 253 6.51 8.19 0.68
CA ALA A 253 5.99 9.40 0.06
C ALA A 253 5.53 9.11 -1.37
N VAL A 254 4.31 9.54 -1.69
CA VAL A 254 3.73 9.49 -3.04
C VAL A 254 3.46 10.92 -3.50
N LYS A 255 4.19 11.39 -4.51
CA LYS A 255 4.04 12.74 -5.08
C LYS A 255 3.32 12.67 -6.42
N ALA A 256 2.19 13.36 -6.56
CA ALA A 256 1.41 13.32 -7.79
C ALA A 256 1.98 14.22 -8.89
N ALA A 257 2.16 13.69 -10.09
CA ALA A 257 2.37 14.46 -11.31
C ALA A 257 1.04 14.94 -11.90
N LYS A 258 -0.03 14.20 -11.64
CA LYS A 258 -1.38 14.47 -12.10
C LYS A 258 -2.34 14.38 -10.92
N SER A 259 -3.25 15.33 -10.78
CA SER A 259 -4.30 15.25 -9.76
C SER A 259 -5.18 14.04 -9.99
N GLY A 260 -5.44 13.27 -8.94
CA GLY A 260 -6.24 12.04 -9.03
C GLY A 260 -6.51 11.40 -7.69
N ASN A 261 -7.46 10.48 -7.67
CA ASN A 261 -7.69 9.62 -6.53
C ASN A 261 -6.81 8.38 -6.68
N TYR A 262 -5.95 8.15 -5.68
CA TYR A 262 -4.95 7.10 -5.71
C TYR A 262 -5.17 6.08 -4.60
N ARG A 263 -4.66 4.90 -4.85
CA ARG A 263 -4.55 3.83 -3.86
C ARG A 263 -3.10 3.40 -3.78
N MET A 264 -2.68 2.89 -2.63
CA MET A 264 -1.32 2.42 -2.41
C MET A 264 -1.34 1.01 -1.83
N SER A 265 -0.72 0.07 -2.53
CA SER A 265 -0.47 -1.29 -2.06
C SER A 265 0.97 -1.42 -1.58
N VAL A 266 1.16 -2.15 -0.49
CA VAL A 266 2.46 -2.43 0.12
C VAL A 266 2.65 -3.95 0.12
N TRP A 267 3.67 -4.42 -0.59
CA TRP A 267 4.01 -5.84 -0.69
C TRP A 267 5.38 -6.09 -0.11
N VAL A 268 5.54 -7.21 0.58
CA VAL A 268 6.85 -7.71 1.04
C VAL A 268 7.32 -8.79 0.11
N LEU A 269 8.53 -8.64 -0.38
CA LEU A 269 9.23 -9.62 -1.22
C LEU A 269 10.43 -10.16 -0.46
N GLU A 270 10.92 -11.33 -0.83
CA GLU A 270 12.15 -11.91 -0.28
C GLU A 270 13.03 -12.46 -1.39
N ASP A 271 14.31 -12.18 -1.26
CA ASP A 271 15.38 -12.64 -2.15
C ASP A 271 16.15 -13.82 -1.56
N GLY A 272 16.87 -14.54 -2.43
CA GLY A 272 17.87 -15.51 -2.01
C GLY A 272 17.31 -16.83 -1.47
N ILE A 273 16.03 -17.15 -1.69
CA ILE A 273 15.42 -18.40 -1.23
C ILE A 273 16.00 -19.55 -2.05
N VAL A 274 16.72 -20.45 -1.38
CA VAL A 274 17.37 -21.61 -2.04
C VAL A 274 16.45 -22.82 -2.02
N ALA A 275 16.03 -23.25 -3.20
CA ALA A 275 15.20 -24.43 -3.37
C ALA A 275 15.44 -25.05 -4.76
N SER A 276 15.37 -26.38 -4.87
CA SER A 276 15.56 -27.08 -6.13
C SER A 276 14.41 -26.77 -7.09
N GLN A 277 14.73 -26.23 -8.25
CA GLN A 277 13.77 -25.93 -9.32
C GLN A 277 13.62 -27.13 -10.26
N SER A 278 12.42 -27.66 -10.40
CA SER A 278 12.10 -28.68 -11.39
C SER A 278 12.40 -28.19 -12.81
N GLY A 279 13.09 -28.97 -13.61
CA GLY A 279 13.44 -28.60 -14.98
C GLY A 279 14.55 -27.55 -15.10
N ALA A 280 15.23 -27.18 -14.00
CA ALA A 280 16.37 -26.27 -14.02
C ALA A 280 17.48 -26.80 -14.94
N ASN A 281 18.06 -25.92 -15.76
CA ASN A 281 19.19 -26.20 -16.64
C ASN A 281 20.45 -25.42 -16.24
N ALA A 282 20.37 -24.60 -15.21
CA ALA A 282 21.48 -23.85 -14.63
C ALA A 282 21.31 -23.72 -13.11
N SER A 283 22.40 -23.71 -12.35
CA SER A 283 22.39 -23.69 -10.87
C SER A 283 21.73 -22.46 -10.28
N TRP A 284 21.86 -21.31 -10.94
CA TRP A 284 21.24 -20.05 -10.49
C TRP A 284 19.70 -20.11 -10.42
N GLN A 285 19.07 -21.02 -11.18
CA GLN A 285 17.61 -21.21 -11.17
C GLN A 285 17.10 -21.87 -9.87
N ASN A 286 17.99 -22.35 -9.01
CA ASN A 286 17.67 -22.86 -7.67
C ASN A 286 17.72 -21.75 -6.59
N THR A 287 17.93 -20.50 -6.98
CA THR A 287 17.82 -19.34 -6.10
C THR A 287 16.65 -18.48 -6.58
N HIS A 288 15.67 -18.29 -5.71
CA HIS A 288 14.44 -17.57 -6.02
C HIS A 288 14.50 -16.19 -5.39
N ASN A 289 14.37 -15.17 -6.22
CA ASN A 289 14.38 -13.76 -5.83
C ASN A 289 13.03 -13.09 -6.13
N ASN A 290 12.80 -11.97 -5.51
CA ASN A 290 11.56 -11.18 -5.60
C ASN A 290 10.31 -12.01 -5.23
N ALA A 291 10.44 -13.04 -4.39
CA ALA A 291 9.35 -13.92 -4.01
C ALA A 291 8.32 -13.17 -3.17
N LEU A 292 7.06 -13.11 -3.63
CA LEU A 292 5.98 -12.44 -2.91
C LEU A 292 5.68 -13.15 -1.60
N ARG A 293 5.90 -12.48 -0.47
CA ARG A 293 5.65 -13.01 0.87
C ARG A 293 4.33 -12.54 1.46
N GLU A 294 4.07 -11.22 1.43
CA GLU A 294 2.87 -10.63 2.02
C GLU A 294 2.35 -9.48 1.15
N MET A 295 1.06 -9.24 1.22
CA MET A 295 0.36 -8.07 0.68
C MET A 295 -0.44 -7.44 1.81
N VAL A 296 -0.11 -6.22 2.20
CA VAL A 296 -0.74 -5.50 3.32
C VAL A 296 -2.14 -5.04 2.94
N GLY A 297 -3.11 -5.28 3.81
CA GLY A 297 -4.49 -4.82 3.64
C GLY A 297 -5.48 -5.66 4.45
N GLU A 298 -6.60 -5.06 4.81
CA GLU A 298 -7.65 -5.70 5.60
C GLU A 298 -8.48 -6.70 4.77
N ASN A 299 -8.61 -6.43 3.48
CA ASN A 299 -9.40 -7.22 2.56
C ASN A 299 -8.65 -7.49 1.24
N ARG A 300 -9.19 -8.39 0.42
CA ARG A 300 -8.56 -8.79 -0.85
C ARG A 300 -8.27 -7.61 -1.79
N ASN A 301 -9.17 -6.65 -1.89
CA ASN A 301 -9.01 -5.52 -2.81
C ASN A 301 -7.88 -4.60 -2.34
N GLU A 302 -7.78 -4.33 -1.04
CA GLU A 302 -6.69 -3.54 -0.48
C GLU A 302 -5.35 -4.23 -0.63
N ARG A 303 -5.30 -5.55 -0.39
CA ARG A 303 -4.07 -6.33 -0.57
C ARG A 303 -3.53 -6.24 -1.99
N ILE A 304 -4.39 -6.31 -3.00
CA ILE A 304 -3.98 -6.33 -4.41
C ILE A 304 -3.84 -4.90 -4.97
N TYR A 305 -4.88 -4.09 -4.82
CA TYR A 305 -5.00 -2.78 -5.47
C TYR A 305 -4.67 -1.60 -4.53
N GLY A 306 -4.39 -1.89 -3.27
CA GLY A 306 -4.00 -0.91 -2.27
C GLY A 306 -5.16 -0.28 -1.49
N LYS A 307 -4.83 0.27 -0.31
CA LYS A 307 -5.71 1.12 0.50
C LYS A 307 -5.91 2.46 -0.23
N ASN A 308 -7.11 3.02 -0.18
CA ASN A 308 -7.37 4.34 -0.73
C ASN A 308 -6.59 5.39 0.08
N ILE A 309 -5.75 6.17 -0.57
CA ILE A 309 -4.97 7.28 0.02
C ILE A 309 -5.55 8.64 -0.34
N GLY A 310 -6.73 8.66 -0.95
CA GLY A 310 -7.47 9.87 -1.28
C GLY A 310 -7.00 10.57 -2.55
N THR A 311 -7.48 11.80 -2.70
CA THR A 311 -7.11 12.66 -3.83
C THR A 311 -5.81 13.39 -3.51
N ILE A 312 -4.82 13.24 -4.39
CA ILE A 312 -3.57 14.00 -4.32
C ILE A 312 -3.56 14.97 -5.49
N GLU A 313 -3.44 16.27 -5.21
CA GLU A 313 -3.32 17.30 -6.24
C GLU A 313 -1.92 17.24 -6.89
N ALA A 314 -1.83 17.63 -8.16
CA ALA A 314 -0.56 17.69 -8.89
C ALA A 314 0.48 18.55 -8.14
N GLY A 315 1.68 18.03 -7.98
CA GLY A 315 2.78 18.65 -7.22
C GLY A 315 2.68 18.46 -5.70
N LYS A 316 1.61 17.86 -5.17
CA LYS A 316 1.47 17.56 -3.74
C LYS A 316 1.94 16.15 -3.43
N THR A 317 2.35 15.97 -2.17
CA THR A 317 2.86 14.69 -1.64
C THR A 317 1.93 14.19 -0.53
N TYR A 318 1.62 12.90 -0.57
CA TYR A 318 1.04 12.14 0.52
C TYR A 318 2.16 11.34 1.19
N GLU A 319 2.23 11.34 2.51
CA GLU A 319 3.21 10.58 3.29
C GLU A 319 2.49 9.68 4.28
N THR A 320 3.05 8.49 4.52
CA THR A 320 2.52 7.54 5.50
C THR A 320 3.57 6.54 5.96
N LEU A 321 3.41 6.04 7.17
CA LEU A 321 4.18 4.94 7.73
C LEU A 321 3.31 3.68 7.76
N VAL A 322 3.82 2.58 7.19
CA VAL A 322 3.15 1.27 7.16
C VAL A 322 4.01 0.24 7.88
N GLY A 323 3.43 -0.47 8.83
CA GLY A 323 4.10 -1.55 9.57
C GLY A 323 3.65 -2.94 9.09
N VAL A 324 4.61 -3.85 8.95
CA VAL A 324 4.36 -5.25 8.59
C VAL A 324 5.09 -6.17 9.57
N GLU A 325 4.37 -7.14 10.14
CA GLU A 325 5.01 -8.17 10.98
C GLU A 325 5.98 -9.00 10.14
N LEU A 326 7.20 -9.15 10.62
CA LEU A 326 8.17 -10.04 10.00
C LEU A 326 7.85 -11.48 10.39
N ASP A 327 7.56 -12.33 9.41
CA ASP A 327 7.42 -13.76 9.66
C ASP A 327 8.76 -14.37 10.07
N SER A 328 8.73 -15.31 11.01
CA SER A 328 9.94 -15.95 11.55
C SER A 328 10.70 -16.79 10.51
N GLU A 329 10.06 -17.17 9.41
CA GLU A 329 10.67 -17.93 8.32
C GLU A 329 11.40 -17.03 7.30
N TRP A 330 11.18 -15.70 7.35
CA TRP A 330 11.81 -14.78 6.41
C TRP A 330 13.16 -14.28 6.94
N VAL A 331 14.09 -14.04 6.02
CA VAL A 331 15.37 -13.41 6.33
C VAL A 331 15.25 -11.90 6.14
N ALA A 332 15.12 -11.15 7.22
CA ALA A 332 14.85 -9.71 7.19
C ALA A 332 15.78 -8.91 6.26
N SER A 333 17.08 -9.23 6.24
CA SER A 333 18.06 -8.57 5.37
C SER A 333 17.93 -8.93 3.88
N CYS A 334 17.13 -9.94 3.56
CA CYS A 334 16.80 -10.34 2.19
C CYS A 334 15.39 -9.89 1.79
N CYS A 335 14.66 -9.23 2.71
CA CYS A 335 13.34 -8.69 2.39
C CYS A 335 13.43 -7.33 1.72
N GLU A 336 12.48 -7.09 0.83
CA GLU A 336 12.25 -5.83 0.15
C GLU A 336 10.79 -5.41 0.34
N VAL A 337 10.54 -4.11 0.32
CA VAL A 337 9.18 -3.57 0.26
C VAL A 337 8.95 -2.96 -1.10
N MET A 338 7.90 -3.43 -1.76
CA MET A 338 7.41 -2.86 -3.01
C MET A 338 6.17 -2.02 -2.74
N ILE A 339 6.21 -0.79 -3.22
CA ILE A 339 5.06 0.11 -3.26
C ILE A 339 4.48 0.10 -4.66
N ILE A 340 3.18 -0.11 -4.76
CA ILE A 340 2.42 -0.07 -6.01
C ILE A 340 1.34 0.99 -5.86
N VAL A 341 1.38 2.02 -6.67
CA VAL A 341 0.31 3.03 -6.71
C VAL A 341 -0.63 2.71 -7.85
N THR A 342 -1.92 2.66 -7.54
CA THR A 342 -2.98 2.37 -8.51
C THR A 342 -3.99 3.51 -8.59
N THR A 343 -4.70 3.57 -9.69
CA THR A 343 -5.86 4.46 -9.90
C THR A 343 -7.00 3.69 -10.56
N ASP A 344 -8.22 4.22 -10.49
CA ASP A 344 -9.38 3.64 -11.19
C ASP A 344 -9.11 3.62 -12.70
N ASP A 345 -9.39 2.48 -13.35
CA ASP A 345 -9.22 2.27 -14.78
C ASP A 345 -10.40 2.77 -15.63
N GLY A 346 -11.45 3.31 -14.98
CA GLY A 346 -12.70 3.76 -15.61
C GLY A 346 -13.60 2.61 -16.08
N LYS A 347 -13.26 1.35 -15.76
CA LYS A 347 -14.00 0.15 -16.17
C LYS A 347 -14.44 -0.69 -14.97
N GLY A 348 -14.25 -0.17 -13.76
CA GLY A 348 -14.55 -0.84 -12.50
C GLY A 348 -13.42 -1.69 -11.94
N GLY A 349 -12.21 -1.53 -12.46
CA GLY A 349 -10.95 -2.09 -11.98
C GLY A 349 -9.94 -0.99 -11.62
N TYR A 350 -8.68 -1.40 -11.45
CA TYR A 350 -7.58 -0.51 -11.08
C TYR A 350 -6.34 -0.82 -11.91
N ASP A 351 -5.66 0.22 -12.40
CA ASP A 351 -4.39 0.14 -13.09
C ASP A 351 -3.23 0.58 -12.18
N ALA A 352 -2.12 -0.16 -12.17
CA ALA A 352 -0.88 0.29 -11.58
C ALA A 352 -0.27 1.42 -12.43
N VAL A 353 -0.05 2.59 -11.81
CA VAL A 353 0.45 3.79 -12.49
C VAL A 353 1.93 4.05 -12.22
N ASN A 354 2.48 3.48 -11.16
CA ASN A 354 3.92 3.40 -10.90
C ASN A 354 4.23 2.41 -9.79
N THR A 355 5.48 1.96 -9.73
CA THR A 355 6.00 1.08 -8.68
C THR A 355 7.39 1.51 -8.22
N ALA A 356 7.73 1.23 -6.96
CA ALA A 356 9.07 1.36 -6.41
C ALA A 356 9.36 0.19 -5.48
N VAL A 357 10.63 -0.22 -5.39
CA VAL A 357 11.08 -1.29 -4.50
C VAL A 357 12.29 -0.82 -3.71
N CYS A 358 12.38 -1.20 -2.43
CA CYS A 358 13.47 -0.84 -1.55
C CYS A 358 13.78 -1.97 -0.58
N THR A 359 15.04 -2.30 -0.45
CA THR A 359 15.54 -3.32 0.47
C THR A 359 15.40 -2.86 1.93
N VAL A 360 15.14 -3.79 2.84
CA VAL A 360 15.09 -3.50 4.28
C VAL A 360 16.45 -2.96 4.76
N GLY A 361 16.42 -1.82 5.42
CA GLY A 361 17.62 -1.09 5.88
C GLY A 361 18.11 -0.03 4.89
N GLU A 362 17.47 0.12 3.74
CA GLU A 362 17.83 1.08 2.70
C GLU A 362 16.74 2.14 2.48
N SER A 363 17.01 3.06 1.55
CA SER A 363 16.06 4.08 1.12
C SER A 363 16.11 4.29 -0.40
N TYR A 364 14.98 4.69 -0.97
CA TYR A 364 14.79 4.95 -2.38
C TYR A 364 14.21 6.36 -2.57
N ALA A 365 14.94 7.23 -3.24
CA ALA A 365 14.51 8.59 -3.54
C ALA A 365 13.55 8.63 -4.74
N PHE A 366 12.81 9.74 -4.89
CA PHE A 366 12.05 9.98 -6.12
C PHE A 366 12.95 9.84 -7.35
N GLU A 367 12.54 9.00 -8.29
CA GLU A 367 13.24 8.79 -9.56
C GLU A 367 12.62 9.67 -10.64
N TYR A 368 13.45 10.48 -11.28
CA TYR A 368 13.04 11.40 -12.35
C TYR A 368 13.66 10.98 -13.67
N ASN A 369 12.96 11.31 -14.77
CA ASN A 369 13.56 11.21 -16.09
C ASN A 369 14.77 12.17 -16.21
N ASN A 370 15.76 11.77 -17.02
CA ASN A 370 16.99 12.52 -17.27
C ASN A 370 16.77 13.67 -18.24
#